data_18f573485c9b10f4862659ac23ea46cc
#
_entry.id   18f573485c9b10f4862659ac23ea46cc
#
_cell.length_a   1.000
_cell.length_b   1.000
_cell.length_c   1.000
_cell.angle_alpha   90.00
_cell.angle_beta   90.00
_cell.angle_gamma   90.00
#
_symmetry.space_group_name_H-M   'P 1'
#
loop_
_entity.id
_entity.type
_entity.pdbx_description
1 polymer ?
#
loop_
_entity_poly.entity_id
_entity_poly.type
_entity_poly.pdbx_seq_one_letter_code
_entity_poly.pdbx_strand_id
1 'polypeptide(L)'
;MRRVLRGVYRPAWVELTHPLACRAAGLVAPGTARLTGRSLATVLGVELARPTDPVEMVLPHAEVFRSGGIAVRRAVAGPLGDGSWRGVAVAHPLRMAFDLAARRDTPTATAYLDAVVRAGLVDVAPLSAWLAERYEADVRGVRLACSLVDPRAASVPESRVRVILAQAGIRVAVQHDVVHGGRFVARVDLAVPELQVAVEYDGAWHALREQLERDRRRSNALQAAGWTVVHVTAAMLKDPRAVVEAVRAAIARARAVR
;
A
#
# COMPACT_ATOMS: atom_id res chain seq x y z
N MET A 1 11.73 -26.59 18.85
CA MET A 1 10.42 -25.94 18.59
C MET A 1 10.51 -24.45 18.91
N ARG A 2 9.92 -23.57 18.08
CA ARG A 2 9.80 -22.11 18.33
C ARG A 2 8.32 -21.74 18.37
N ARG A 3 7.93 -20.92 19.34
CA ARG A 3 6.53 -20.48 19.49
C ARG A 3 6.16 -19.47 18.39
N VAL A 4 5.01 -19.68 17.76
CA VAL A 4 4.39 -18.73 16.81
C VAL A 4 3.34 -17.89 17.54
N LEU A 5 2.39 -18.56 18.20
CA LEU A 5 1.36 -17.98 19.06
C LEU A 5 1.27 -18.77 20.37
N ARG A 6 0.48 -18.30 21.33
CA ARG A 6 0.22 -19.06 22.56
C ARG A 6 -0.43 -20.42 22.19
N GLY A 7 0.23 -21.54 22.58
CA GLY A 7 -0.22 -22.89 22.26
C GLY A 7 0.15 -23.40 20.88
N VAL A 8 0.71 -22.58 19.99
CA VAL A 8 1.10 -22.98 18.63
C VAL A 8 2.59 -22.84 18.41
N TYR A 9 3.24 -23.91 17.96
CA TYR A 9 4.69 -24.00 17.78
C TYR A 9 5.03 -24.47 16.36
N ARG A 10 6.20 -24.09 15.88
CA ARG A 10 6.80 -24.54 14.62
C ARG A 10 8.15 -25.22 14.88
N PRO A 11 8.61 -26.12 14.00
CA PRO A 11 10.00 -26.59 14.04
C PRO A 11 11.00 -25.42 13.95
N ALA A 12 12.16 -25.53 14.59
CA ALA A 12 13.14 -24.45 14.61
C ALA A 12 13.71 -24.11 13.23
N TRP A 13 13.80 -25.09 12.34
CA TRP A 13 14.29 -24.96 10.95
C TRP A 13 13.26 -24.41 9.96
N VAL A 14 11.98 -24.35 10.33
CA VAL A 14 10.96 -23.71 9.49
C VAL A 14 11.01 -22.20 9.73
N GLU A 15 11.20 -21.41 8.68
CA GLU A 15 11.19 -19.97 8.79
C GLU A 15 9.79 -19.43 9.14
N LEU A 16 9.74 -18.36 9.94
CA LEU A 16 8.49 -17.67 10.22
C LEU A 16 8.14 -16.78 9.03
N THR A 17 7.05 -17.10 8.37
CA THR A 17 6.44 -16.27 7.35
C THR A 17 5.09 -15.74 7.83
N HIS A 18 4.60 -14.63 7.26
CA HIS A 18 3.27 -14.13 7.63
C HIS A 18 2.14 -15.12 7.29
N PRO A 19 2.15 -15.82 6.14
CA PRO A 19 1.19 -16.90 5.87
C PRO A 19 1.21 -18.02 6.91
N LEU A 20 2.40 -18.38 7.44
CA LEU A 20 2.50 -19.36 8.53
C LEU A 20 1.84 -18.84 9.82
N ALA A 21 2.06 -17.57 10.16
CA ALA A 21 1.40 -16.91 11.30
C ALA A 21 -0.13 -16.86 11.11
N CYS A 22 -0.63 -16.61 9.90
CA CYS A 22 -2.06 -16.64 9.58
C CYS A 22 -2.66 -18.05 9.80
N ARG A 23 -1.98 -19.10 9.38
CA ARG A 23 -2.42 -20.48 9.68
C ARG A 23 -2.44 -20.77 11.17
N ALA A 24 -1.41 -20.34 11.89
CA ALA A 24 -1.36 -20.48 13.36
C ALA A 24 -2.52 -19.73 14.05
N ALA A 25 -2.88 -18.55 13.56
CA ALA A 25 -4.02 -17.79 14.07
C ALA A 25 -5.35 -18.52 13.86
N GLY A 26 -5.53 -19.17 12.71
CA GLY A 26 -6.71 -19.98 12.43
C GLY A 26 -6.92 -21.15 13.38
N LEU A 27 -5.84 -21.68 14.02
CA LEU A 27 -5.92 -22.76 14.99
C LEU A 27 -6.40 -22.31 16.37
N VAL A 28 -6.27 -21.03 16.71
CA VAL A 28 -6.57 -20.52 18.07
C VAL A 28 -7.72 -19.51 18.08
N ALA A 29 -8.07 -18.96 16.93
CA ALA A 29 -9.16 -17.98 16.82
C ALA A 29 -10.54 -18.67 16.88
N PRO A 30 -11.58 -17.98 17.35
CA PRO A 30 -12.96 -18.48 17.27
C PRO A 30 -13.35 -18.83 15.84
N GLY A 31 -14.23 -19.80 15.65
CA GLY A 31 -14.72 -20.21 14.31
C GLY A 31 -15.47 -19.12 13.54
N THR A 32 -15.93 -18.09 14.25
CA THR A 32 -16.54 -16.88 13.68
C THR A 32 -15.53 -15.87 13.17
N ALA A 33 -14.26 -15.96 13.59
CA ALA A 33 -13.20 -15.05 13.15
C ALA A 33 -12.87 -15.26 11.67
N ARG A 34 -12.55 -14.18 10.98
CA ARG A 34 -12.11 -14.18 9.57
C ARG A 34 -10.80 -13.44 9.43
N LEU A 35 -9.87 -14.01 8.67
CA LEU A 35 -8.66 -13.31 8.27
C LEU A 35 -9.01 -12.09 7.44
N THR A 36 -8.41 -10.93 7.70
CA THR A 36 -8.76 -9.67 7.03
C THR A 36 -7.54 -8.76 6.86
N GLY A 37 -7.75 -7.58 6.33
CA GLY A 37 -6.76 -6.50 6.26
C GLY A 37 -5.48 -6.93 5.54
N ARG A 38 -4.31 -6.48 6.06
CA ARG A 38 -3.00 -6.80 5.46
C ARG A 38 -2.71 -8.29 5.46
N SER A 39 -3.18 -9.01 6.47
CA SER A 39 -2.97 -10.46 6.56
C SER A 39 -3.66 -11.20 5.42
N LEU A 40 -4.92 -10.87 5.13
CA LEU A 40 -5.63 -11.47 4.02
C LEU A 40 -5.02 -11.06 2.67
N ALA A 41 -4.72 -9.76 2.47
CA ALA A 41 -4.05 -9.30 1.26
C ALA A 41 -2.74 -10.06 1.01
N THR A 42 -1.91 -10.24 2.06
CA THR A 42 -0.62 -10.93 1.96
C THR A 42 -0.78 -12.41 1.56
N VAL A 43 -1.74 -13.13 2.13
CA VAL A 43 -1.95 -14.54 1.75
C VAL A 43 -2.59 -14.71 0.38
N LEU A 44 -3.18 -13.64 -0.16
CA LEU A 44 -3.68 -13.57 -1.53
C LEU A 44 -2.65 -13.02 -2.54
N GLY A 45 -1.39 -12.84 -2.13
CA GLY A 45 -0.28 -12.46 -3.01
C GLY A 45 0.08 -10.97 -3.02
N VAL A 46 -0.57 -10.13 -2.23
CA VAL A 46 -0.23 -8.70 -2.08
C VAL A 46 0.51 -8.49 -0.75
N GLU A 47 1.84 -8.47 -0.78
CA GLU A 47 2.70 -8.44 0.40
C GLU A 47 2.61 -7.11 1.16
N LEU A 48 1.65 -7.01 2.08
CA LEU A 48 1.42 -5.84 2.93
C LEU A 48 1.78 -6.08 4.41
N ALA A 49 2.01 -7.32 4.82
CA ALA A 49 2.38 -7.68 6.18
C ALA A 49 3.73 -8.39 6.24
N ARG A 50 4.56 -8.01 7.21
CA ARG A 50 5.84 -8.64 7.52
C ARG A 50 5.64 -9.91 8.36
N PRO A 51 6.60 -10.85 8.39
CA PRO A 51 6.49 -12.07 9.19
C PRO A 51 6.20 -11.84 10.68
N THR A 52 6.66 -10.73 11.24
CA THR A 52 6.51 -10.37 12.66
C THR A 52 5.30 -9.49 12.95
N ASP A 53 4.59 -9.01 11.92
CA ASP A 53 3.38 -8.21 12.12
C ASP A 53 2.27 -9.07 12.75
N PRO A 54 1.42 -8.49 13.62
CA PRO A 54 0.25 -9.19 14.12
C PRO A 54 -0.67 -9.62 12.99
N VAL A 55 -1.25 -10.82 13.15
CA VAL A 55 -2.27 -11.33 12.20
C VAL A 55 -3.56 -10.54 12.39
N GLU A 56 -4.04 -9.93 11.32
CA GLU A 56 -5.26 -9.13 11.33
C GLU A 56 -6.48 -10.02 11.10
N MET A 57 -7.39 -10.05 12.08
CA MET A 57 -8.64 -10.80 12.01
C MET A 57 -9.84 -9.90 12.34
N VAL A 58 -10.99 -10.21 11.78
CA VAL A 58 -12.26 -9.55 12.09
C VAL A 58 -13.23 -10.55 12.70
N LEU A 59 -13.96 -10.10 13.74
CA LEU A 59 -15.01 -10.85 14.42
C LEU A 59 -16.35 -10.09 14.38
N PRO A 60 -17.49 -10.77 14.59
CA PRO A 60 -18.75 -10.13 14.86
C PRO A 60 -18.64 -9.18 16.06
N HIS A 61 -19.42 -8.08 16.06
CA HIS A 61 -19.31 -7.02 17.06
C HIS A 61 -19.48 -7.49 18.51
N ALA A 62 -20.37 -8.45 18.72
CA ALA A 62 -20.69 -8.97 20.07
C ALA A 62 -19.60 -9.88 20.64
N GLU A 63 -18.66 -10.34 19.83
CA GLU A 63 -17.66 -11.29 20.28
C GLU A 63 -16.39 -10.63 20.78
N VAL A 64 -15.80 -11.22 21.83
CA VAL A 64 -14.54 -10.75 22.41
C VAL A 64 -13.51 -11.86 22.32
N PHE A 65 -12.41 -11.58 21.63
CA PHE A 65 -11.26 -12.45 21.56
C PHE A 65 -9.98 -11.64 21.70
N ARG A 66 -9.01 -12.13 22.46
CA ARG A 66 -7.69 -11.53 22.65
C ARG A 66 -6.62 -12.62 22.64
N SER A 67 -5.64 -12.47 21.80
CA SER A 67 -4.45 -13.32 21.76
C SER A 67 -3.24 -12.48 21.35
N GLY A 68 -2.11 -12.67 22.02
CA GLY A 68 -0.86 -12.04 21.61
C GLY A 68 -0.50 -12.44 20.18
N GLY A 69 -0.12 -11.48 19.36
CA GLY A 69 0.20 -11.68 17.92
C GLY A 69 -1.00 -11.70 16.99
N ILE A 70 -2.22 -11.45 17.49
CA ILE A 70 -3.43 -11.29 16.67
C ILE A 70 -4.05 -9.92 16.95
N ALA A 71 -4.23 -9.12 15.89
CA ALA A 71 -4.93 -7.84 15.92
C ALA A 71 -6.39 -8.07 15.51
N VAL A 72 -7.31 -7.85 16.44
CA VAL A 72 -8.74 -8.09 16.24
C VAL A 72 -9.47 -6.79 15.92
N ARG A 73 -10.26 -6.84 14.84
CA ARG A 73 -11.28 -5.84 14.52
C ARG A 73 -12.67 -6.38 14.80
N ARG A 74 -13.63 -5.51 15.05
CA ARG A 74 -15.04 -5.89 15.23
C ARG A 74 -15.87 -5.26 14.12
N ALA A 75 -16.59 -6.07 13.38
CA ALA A 75 -17.53 -5.59 12.36
C ALA A 75 -18.88 -5.27 13.01
N VAL A 76 -19.40 -4.08 12.73
CA VAL A 76 -20.67 -3.61 13.32
C VAL A 76 -21.89 -4.32 12.71
N ALA A 77 -21.84 -4.66 11.41
CA ALA A 77 -22.95 -5.29 10.71
C ALA A 77 -22.53 -6.05 9.44
N GLY A 78 -23.37 -6.99 9.03
CA GLY A 78 -23.28 -7.73 7.78
C GLY A 78 -22.41 -9.00 7.83
N PRO A 79 -22.54 -9.85 6.81
CA PRO A 79 -21.76 -11.08 6.72
C PRO A 79 -20.28 -10.78 6.57
N LEU A 80 -19.44 -11.45 7.34
CA LEU A 80 -17.99 -11.27 7.29
C LEU A 80 -17.36 -11.95 6.07
N GLY A 81 -18.07 -12.86 5.42
CA GLY A 81 -17.61 -13.71 4.33
C GLY A 81 -17.62 -15.19 4.72
N ASP A 82 -17.70 -16.02 3.72
CA ASP A 82 -17.78 -17.49 3.81
C ASP A 82 -16.60 -18.20 3.15
N GLY A 83 -15.67 -17.43 2.58
CA GLY A 83 -14.46 -17.95 1.94
C GLY A 83 -13.47 -18.56 2.93
N SER A 84 -12.55 -19.36 2.40
CA SER A 84 -11.47 -19.93 3.18
C SER A 84 -10.14 -19.94 2.40
N TRP A 85 -9.04 -19.77 3.13
CA TRP A 85 -7.69 -19.95 2.63
C TRP A 85 -6.95 -20.98 3.47
N ARG A 86 -6.59 -22.12 2.87
CA ARG A 86 -5.89 -23.25 3.54
C ARG A 86 -6.53 -23.64 4.88
N GLY A 87 -7.88 -23.70 4.94
CA GLY A 87 -8.64 -24.03 6.13
C GLY A 87 -8.84 -22.89 7.13
N VAL A 88 -8.32 -21.69 6.87
CA VAL A 88 -8.57 -20.48 7.67
C VAL A 88 -9.69 -19.68 7.01
N ALA A 89 -10.75 -19.39 7.75
CA ALA A 89 -11.85 -18.59 7.24
C ALA A 89 -11.40 -17.15 6.93
N VAL A 90 -11.83 -16.60 5.80
CA VAL A 90 -11.42 -15.28 5.31
C VAL A 90 -12.60 -14.33 5.17
N ALA A 91 -12.34 -13.04 5.33
CA ALA A 91 -13.33 -12.00 5.14
C ALA A 91 -13.66 -11.79 3.66
N HIS A 92 -14.85 -11.25 3.39
CA HIS A 92 -15.22 -10.80 2.07
C HIS A 92 -14.22 -9.72 1.55
N PRO A 93 -13.88 -9.69 0.26
CA PRO A 93 -12.91 -8.72 -0.29
C PRO A 93 -13.21 -7.25 0.05
N LEU A 94 -14.47 -6.83 0.02
CA LEU A 94 -14.85 -5.46 0.38
C LEU A 94 -14.60 -5.18 1.87
N ARG A 95 -14.82 -6.18 2.74
CA ARG A 95 -14.48 -6.06 4.17
C ARG A 95 -12.96 -5.99 4.37
N MET A 96 -12.19 -6.80 3.66
CA MET A 96 -10.73 -6.73 3.67
C MET A 96 -10.25 -5.33 3.28
N ALA A 97 -10.77 -4.75 2.19
CA ALA A 97 -10.41 -3.41 1.73
C ALA A 97 -10.73 -2.32 2.78
N PHE A 98 -11.91 -2.40 3.40
CA PHE A 98 -12.25 -1.51 4.51
C PHE A 98 -11.22 -1.62 5.65
N ASP A 99 -10.92 -2.83 6.09
CA ASP A 99 -9.98 -3.07 7.19
C ASP A 99 -8.54 -2.69 6.85
N LEU A 100 -8.15 -2.74 5.56
CA LEU A 100 -6.88 -2.22 5.07
C LEU A 100 -6.76 -0.70 5.25
N ALA A 101 -7.82 0.03 4.97
CA ALA A 101 -7.81 1.49 4.96
C ALA A 101 -8.16 2.12 6.31
N ALA A 102 -9.01 1.47 7.12
CA ALA A 102 -9.47 1.97 8.40
C ALA A 102 -8.33 2.21 9.39
N ARG A 103 -8.41 3.31 10.18
CA ARG A 103 -7.43 3.73 11.19
C ARG A 103 -6.03 4.02 10.63
N ARG A 104 -5.95 4.44 9.37
CA ARG A 104 -4.71 4.85 8.72
C ARG A 104 -4.81 6.28 8.22
N ASP A 105 -3.66 6.91 8.04
CA ASP A 105 -3.59 8.17 7.28
C ASP A 105 -4.01 7.92 5.81
N THR A 106 -4.56 8.96 5.19
CA THR A 106 -5.08 8.86 3.82
C THR A 106 -4.06 8.36 2.81
N PRO A 107 -2.78 8.81 2.80
CA PRO A 107 -1.77 8.27 1.90
C PRO A 107 -1.54 6.77 2.05
N THR A 108 -1.45 6.27 3.27
CA THR A 108 -1.25 4.83 3.53
C THR A 108 -2.51 4.02 3.20
N ALA A 109 -3.69 4.52 3.57
CA ALA A 109 -4.97 3.89 3.26
C ALA A 109 -5.17 3.72 1.75
N THR A 110 -4.98 4.82 0.99
CA THR A 110 -5.10 4.79 -0.48
C THR A 110 -4.07 3.86 -1.11
N ALA A 111 -2.82 3.89 -0.65
CA ALA A 111 -1.77 3.04 -1.20
C ALA A 111 -2.06 1.53 -1.03
N TYR A 112 -2.65 1.14 0.08
CA TYR A 112 -3.07 -0.25 0.28
C TYR A 112 -4.26 -0.62 -0.60
N LEU A 113 -5.21 0.30 -0.80
CA LEU A 113 -6.32 0.10 -1.75
C LEU A 113 -5.79 -0.01 -3.19
N ASP A 114 -4.87 0.87 -3.61
CA ASP A 114 -4.22 0.79 -4.93
C ASP A 114 -3.59 -0.59 -5.15
N ALA A 115 -2.90 -1.12 -4.15
CA ALA A 115 -2.23 -2.41 -4.25
C ALA A 115 -3.21 -3.58 -4.45
N VAL A 116 -4.32 -3.62 -3.71
CA VAL A 116 -5.31 -4.71 -3.84
C VAL A 116 -6.19 -4.56 -5.07
N VAL A 117 -6.45 -3.32 -5.52
CA VAL A 117 -7.16 -3.05 -6.78
C VAL A 117 -6.29 -3.43 -7.97
N ARG A 118 -5.01 -3.05 -7.97
CA ARG A 118 -4.05 -3.44 -9.02
C ARG A 118 -3.92 -4.96 -9.13
N ALA A 119 -3.99 -5.66 -8.00
CA ALA A 119 -3.95 -7.13 -7.97
C ALA A 119 -5.28 -7.80 -8.37
N GLY A 120 -6.33 -7.04 -8.66
CA GLY A 120 -7.65 -7.57 -9.01
C GLY A 120 -8.39 -8.24 -7.85
N LEU A 121 -7.98 -7.97 -6.60
CA LEU A 121 -8.65 -8.55 -5.43
C LEU A 121 -9.93 -7.77 -5.06
N VAL A 122 -10.03 -6.52 -5.46
CA VAL A 122 -11.16 -5.62 -5.19
C VAL A 122 -11.35 -4.66 -6.35
N ASP A 123 -12.58 -4.41 -6.74
CA ASP A 123 -12.93 -3.36 -7.69
C ASP A 123 -13.40 -2.09 -6.98
N VAL A 124 -13.00 -0.93 -7.52
CA VAL A 124 -13.30 0.39 -6.91
C VAL A 124 -14.78 0.68 -6.87
N ALA A 125 -15.54 0.38 -7.96
CA ALA A 125 -16.96 0.71 -8.04
C ALA A 125 -17.81 -0.09 -7.02
N PRO A 126 -17.69 -1.43 -6.92
CA PRO A 126 -18.34 -2.20 -5.86
C PRO A 126 -17.91 -1.76 -4.44
N LEU A 127 -16.63 -1.43 -4.22
CA LEU A 127 -16.16 -0.94 -2.93
C LEU A 127 -16.81 0.40 -2.57
N SER A 128 -16.86 1.34 -3.50
CA SER A 128 -17.48 2.65 -3.29
C SER A 128 -18.97 2.54 -2.96
N ALA A 129 -19.72 1.70 -3.71
CA ALA A 129 -21.14 1.42 -3.46
C ALA A 129 -21.35 0.80 -2.06
N TRP A 130 -20.54 -0.20 -1.72
CA TRP A 130 -20.60 -0.86 -0.42
C TRP A 130 -20.29 0.12 0.73
N LEU A 131 -19.29 1.01 0.56
CA LEU A 131 -18.94 2.04 1.54
C LEU A 131 -20.05 3.07 1.71
N ALA A 132 -20.82 3.41 0.67
CA ALA A 132 -21.90 4.39 0.74
C ALA A 132 -22.99 3.99 1.75
N GLU A 133 -23.20 2.69 1.94
CA GLU A 133 -24.20 2.13 2.85
C GLU A 133 -23.66 1.90 4.28
N ARG A 134 -22.41 2.26 4.59
CA ARG A 134 -21.79 1.99 5.88
C ARG A 134 -21.73 3.22 6.77
N TYR A 135 -21.87 2.95 8.06
CA TYR A 135 -21.82 3.97 9.13
C TYR A 135 -20.85 3.58 10.24
N GLU A 136 -19.94 2.64 9.96
CA GLU A 136 -18.90 2.19 10.89
C GLU A 136 -17.92 3.33 11.21
N ALA A 137 -17.24 3.23 12.34
CA ALA A 137 -16.11 4.10 12.63
C ALA A 137 -15.08 4.03 11.49
N ASP A 138 -14.40 5.15 11.22
CA ASP A 138 -13.40 5.32 10.16
C ASP A 138 -13.95 5.36 8.72
N VAL A 139 -15.25 5.10 8.47
CA VAL A 139 -15.82 5.02 7.12
C VAL A 139 -15.57 6.28 6.27
N ARG A 140 -15.57 7.47 6.90
CA ARG A 140 -15.28 8.74 6.20
C ARG A 140 -13.87 8.75 5.63
N GLY A 141 -12.89 8.33 6.44
CA GLY A 141 -11.49 8.22 6.01
C GLY A 141 -11.31 7.17 4.90
N VAL A 142 -12.01 6.05 5.00
CA VAL A 142 -11.97 4.99 3.97
C VAL A 142 -12.63 5.45 2.66
N ARG A 143 -13.75 6.19 2.71
CA ARG A 143 -14.36 6.80 1.52
C ARG A 143 -13.42 7.78 0.83
N LEU A 144 -12.75 8.65 1.61
CA LEU A 144 -11.74 9.57 1.08
C LEU A 144 -10.59 8.81 0.43
N ALA A 145 -10.05 7.78 1.10
CA ALA A 145 -8.99 6.96 0.52
C ALA A 145 -9.45 6.26 -0.78
N CYS A 146 -10.67 5.73 -0.79
CA CYS A 146 -11.26 5.07 -1.96
C CYS A 146 -11.41 6.04 -3.15
N SER A 147 -11.81 7.29 -2.92
CA SER A 147 -11.95 8.31 -3.98
C SER A 147 -10.62 8.74 -4.61
N LEU A 148 -9.50 8.44 -3.96
CA LEU A 148 -8.14 8.74 -4.41
C LEU A 148 -7.42 7.54 -5.03
N VAL A 149 -8.10 6.40 -5.18
CA VAL A 149 -7.49 5.18 -5.74
C VAL A 149 -7.06 5.40 -7.18
N ASP A 150 -5.83 5.03 -7.48
CA ASP A 150 -5.25 4.98 -8.82
C ASP A 150 -4.29 3.79 -8.92
N PRO A 151 -4.74 2.65 -9.45
CA PRO A 151 -3.93 1.42 -9.46
C PRO A 151 -2.75 1.44 -10.44
N ARG A 152 -2.55 2.53 -11.19
CA ARG A 152 -1.40 2.68 -12.10
C ARG A 152 -0.07 2.82 -11.35
N ALA A 153 -0.08 3.35 -10.12
CA ALA A 153 1.12 3.39 -9.29
C ALA A 153 1.65 1.96 -9.03
N ALA A 154 2.93 1.72 -9.29
CA ALA A 154 3.49 0.36 -9.30
C ALA A 154 3.79 -0.17 -7.88
N SER A 155 3.90 0.69 -6.88
CA SER A 155 4.22 0.31 -5.50
C SER A 155 3.44 1.11 -4.44
N VAL A 156 3.41 0.58 -3.21
CA VAL A 156 2.82 1.26 -2.05
C VAL A 156 3.51 2.62 -1.77
N PRO A 157 4.84 2.73 -1.79
CA PRO A 157 5.50 4.03 -1.60
C PRO A 157 5.15 5.06 -2.68
N GLU A 158 5.12 4.68 -3.96
CA GLU A 158 4.72 5.59 -5.06
C GLU A 158 3.30 6.11 -4.87
N SER A 159 2.34 5.23 -4.54
CA SER A 159 0.97 5.63 -4.21
C SER A 159 0.93 6.63 -3.04
N ARG A 160 1.74 6.42 -1.99
CA ARG A 160 1.83 7.33 -0.86
C ARG A 160 2.35 8.70 -1.27
N VAL A 161 3.43 8.75 -2.06
CA VAL A 161 3.97 10.02 -2.60
C VAL A 161 2.90 10.73 -3.42
N ARG A 162 2.23 10.03 -4.33
CA ARG A 162 1.14 10.57 -5.15
C ARG A 162 0.05 11.24 -4.31
N VAL A 163 -0.42 10.57 -3.27
CA VAL A 163 -1.50 11.10 -2.41
C VAL A 163 -1.02 12.26 -1.55
N ILE A 164 0.21 12.23 -1.03
CA ILE A 164 0.82 13.36 -0.30
C ILE A 164 0.86 14.61 -1.20
N LEU A 165 1.30 14.47 -2.46
CA LEU A 165 1.35 15.58 -3.41
C LEU A 165 -0.04 16.08 -3.78
N ALA A 166 -1.01 15.18 -4.00
CA ALA A 166 -2.40 15.55 -4.29
C ALA A 166 -3.03 16.34 -3.12
N GLN A 167 -2.80 15.93 -1.87
CA GLN A 167 -3.26 16.67 -0.68
C GLN A 167 -2.61 18.06 -0.54
N ALA A 168 -1.41 18.24 -1.09
CA ALA A 168 -0.71 19.53 -1.14
C ALA A 168 -1.10 20.39 -2.36
N GLY A 169 -2.08 19.95 -3.18
CA GLY A 169 -2.53 20.63 -4.38
C GLY A 169 -1.60 20.48 -5.58
N ILE A 170 -0.64 19.55 -5.53
CA ILE A 170 0.28 19.28 -6.64
C ILE A 170 -0.28 18.10 -7.45
N ARG A 171 -0.71 18.39 -8.68
CA ARG A 171 -1.18 17.35 -9.62
C ARG A 171 0.01 16.69 -10.30
N VAL A 172 0.00 15.36 -10.37
CA VAL A 172 1.04 14.58 -11.02
C VAL A 172 0.42 13.53 -11.95
N ALA A 173 1.08 13.29 -13.08
CA ALA A 173 0.82 12.14 -13.93
C ALA A 173 1.50 10.90 -13.32
N VAL A 174 0.80 9.75 -13.36
CA VAL A 174 1.31 8.48 -12.80
C VAL A 174 1.92 7.65 -13.92
N GLN A 175 3.08 7.04 -13.68
CA GLN A 175 3.79 6.18 -14.63
C GLN A 175 3.95 6.85 -15.99
N HIS A 176 4.59 8.04 -15.98
CA HIS A 176 4.70 8.89 -17.16
C HIS A 176 5.87 8.48 -18.05
N ASP A 177 5.60 8.29 -19.34
CA ASP A 177 6.65 8.02 -20.34
C ASP A 177 7.30 9.33 -20.81
N VAL A 178 8.58 9.48 -20.51
CA VAL A 178 9.39 10.60 -21.00
C VAL A 178 9.86 10.29 -22.42
N VAL A 179 9.54 11.20 -23.36
CA VAL A 179 9.96 11.13 -24.77
C VAL A 179 10.73 12.41 -25.10
N HIS A 180 11.90 12.26 -25.74
CA HIS A 180 12.72 13.36 -26.23
C HIS A 180 13.16 13.12 -27.67
N GLY A 181 12.95 14.10 -28.56
CA GLY A 181 13.24 13.95 -29.99
C GLY A 181 12.52 12.76 -30.64
N GLY A 182 11.30 12.43 -30.21
CA GLY A 182 10.51 11.29 -30.71
C GLY A 182 10.98 9.92 -30.21
N ARG A 183 11.95 9.86 -29.29
CA ARG A 183 12.48 8.61 -28.73
C ARG A 183 12.10 8.47 -27.25
N PHE A 184 11.71 7.27 -26.87
CA PHE A 184 11.49 6.93 -25.45
C PHE A 184 12.82 7.04 -24.69
N VAL A 185 12.78 7.76 -23.55
CA VAL A 185 13.92 7.96 -22.66
C VAL A 185 13.77 7.09 -21.42
N ALA A 186 12.68 7.25 -20.68
CA ALA A 186 12.40 6.48 -19.48
C ALA A 186 10.92 6.61 -19.09
N ARG A 187 10.43 5.67 -18.28
CA ARG A 187 9.15 5.83 -17.56
C ARG A 187 9.46 6.25 -16.13
N VAL A 188 8.84 7.35 -15.66
CA VAL A 188 9.01 7.86 -14.30
C VAL A 188 7.76 7.59 -13.47
N ASP A 189 7.93 7.38 -12.15
CA ASP A 189 6.83 7.01 -11.26
C ASP A 189 5.72 8.06 -11.26
N LEU A 190 6.11 9.32 -11.06
CA LEU A 190 5.23 10.48 -11.07
C LEU A 190 5.88 11.62 -11.83
N ALA A 191 5.08 12.45 -12.50
CA ALA A 191 5.57 13.60 -13.25
C ALA A 191 4.66 14.82 -13.13
N VAL A 192 5.27 16.01 -13.26
CA VAL A 192 4.62 17.26 -13.64
C VAL A 192 5.11 17.59 -15.05
N PRO A 193 4.46 17.05 -16.11
CA PRO A 193 5.01 17.06 -17.47
C PRO A 193 5.24 18.46 -18.02
N GLU A 194 4.34 19.40 -17.71
CA GLU A 194 4.41 20.79 -18.19
C GLU A 194 5.67 21.51 -17.71
N LEU A 195 6.25 21.04 -16.60
CA LEU A 195 7.44 21.62 -15.98
C LEU A 195 8.66 20.69 -16.09
N GLN A 196 8.51 19.54 -16.75
CA GLN A 196 9.56 18.52 -16.85
C GLN A 196 10.17 18.15 -15.49
N VAL A 197 9.31 18.00 -14.47
CA VAL A 197 9.69 17.54 -13.14
C VAL A 197 9.21 16.10 -12.96
N ALA A 198 10.15 15.20 -12.75
CA ALA A 198 9.90 13.80 -12.38
C ALA A 198 10.05 13.61 -10.87
N VAL A 199 9.25 12.75 -10.28
CA VAL A 199 9.35 12.35 -8.88
C VAL A 199 9.40 10.84 -8.82
N GLU A 200 10.49 10.30 -8.27
CA GLU A 200 10.75 8.87 -8.17
C GLU A 200 10.92 8.47 -6.71
N TYR A 201 10.35 7.33 -6.35
CA TYR A 201 10.59 6.75 -5.05
C TYR A 201 11.89 5.93 -5.05
N ASP A 202 12.86 6.37 -4.28
CA ASP A 202 14.11 5.65 -4.08
C ASP A 202 13.98 4.73 -2.85
N GLY A 203 13.63 3.47 -3.09
CA GLY A 203 13.68 2.42 -2.08
C GLY A 203 15.13 2.09 -1.76
N ALA A 204 15.46 1.90 -0.47
CA ALA A 204 16.78 1.43 -0.06
C ALA A 204 17.04 0.01 -0.60
N TRP A 205 17.48 -0.10 -1.84
CA TRP A 205 17.94 -1.34 -2.44
C TRP A 205 19.45 -1.47 -2.16
N HIS A 206 19.87 -2.63 -1.67
CA HIS A 206 21.25 -3.04 -1.74
C HIS A 206 21.57 -3.36 -3.20
N ALA A 207 21.81 -2.31 -3.99
CA ALA A 207 22.00 -2.41 -5.42
C ALA A 207 23.31 -3.12 -5.76
N LEU A 208 23.24 -4.15 -6.57
CA LEU A 208 24.38 -4.70 -7.28
C LEU A 208 24.98 -3.60 -8.19
N ARG A 209 26.31 -3.64 -8.42
CA ARG A 209 27.03 -2.64 -9.24
C ARG A 209 26.37 -2.32 -10.58
N GLU A 210 25.87 -3.34 -11.27
CA GLU A 210 25.19 -3.20 -12.57
C GLU A 210 23.88 -2.41 -12.49
N GLN A 211 23.17 -2.48 -11.37
CA GLN A 211 21.95 -1.72 -11.17
C GLN A 211 22.26 -0.24 -10.94
N LEU A 212 23.30 0.08 -10.18
CA LEU A 212 23.79 1.46 -10.01
C LEU A 212 24.20 2.12 -11.33
N GLU A 213 24.85 1.38 -12.25
CA GLU A 213 25.20 1.92 -13.56
C GLU A 213 23.97 2.17 -14.44
N ARG A 214 22.98 1.29 -14.42
CA ARG A 214 21.72 1.47 -15.14
C ARG A 214 20.94 2.69 -14.62
N ASP A 215 20.85 2.85 -13.29
CA ASP A 215 20.16 3.97 -12.66
C ASP A 215 20.85 5.31 -12.97
N ARG A 216 22.20 5.34 -12.99
CA ARG A 216 22.97 6.51 -13.41
C ARG A 216 22.75 6.88 -14.88
N ARG A 217 22.78 5.88 -15.80
CA ARG A 217 22.50 6.12 -17.23
C ARG A 217 21.09 6.67 -17.44
N ARG A 218 20.11 6.11 -16.72
CA ARG A 218 18.71 6.57 -16.75
C ARG A 218 18.58 8.01 -16.25
N SER A 219 19.20 8.33 -15.11
CA SER A 219 19.20 9.68 -14.55
C SER A 219 19.85 10.68 -15.51
N ASN A 220 21.01 10.36 -16.09
CA ASN A 220 21.70 11.21 -17.07
C ASN A 220 20.84 11.42 -18.32
N ALA A 221 20.13 10.40 -18.81
CA ALA A 221 19.25 10.52 -19.97
C ALA A 221 18.06 11.42 -19.70
N LEU A 222 17.45 11.35 -18.51
CA LEU A 222 16.38 12.26 -18.08
C LEU A 222 16.88 13.70 -18.00
N GLN A 223 18.07 13.94 -17.43
CA GLN A 223 18.68 15.27 -17.37
C GLN A 223 18.99 15.84 -18.77
N ALA A 224 19.54 15.02 -19.66
CA ALA A 224 19.80 15.39 -21.05
C ALA A 224 18.52 15.73 -21.83
N ALA A 225 17.38 15.11 -21.44
CA ALA A 225 16.07 15.41 -21.96
C ALA A 225 15.41 16.64 -21.30
N GLY A 226 16.13 17.37 -20.42
CA GLY A 226 15.66 18.59 -19.73
C GLY A 226 14.80 18.33 -18.49
N TRP A 227 14.75 17.10 -17.98
CA TRP A 227 13.95 16.74 -16.81
C TRP A 227 14.73 16.95 -15.50
N THR A 228 14.06 17.54 -14.51
CA THR A 228 14.54 17.57 -13.13
C THR A 228 13.94 16.38 -12.37
N VAL A 229 14.79 15.53 -11.81
CA VAL A 229 14.34 14.35 -11.03
C VAL A 229 14.42 14.67 -9.53
N VAL A 230 13.32 14.43 -8.81
CA VAL A 230 13.23 14.50 -7.35
C VAL A 230 13.15 13.07 -6.81
N HIS A 231 14.19 12.64 -6.10
CA HIS A 231 14.20 11.35 -5.44
C HIS A 231 13.57 11.45 -4.06
N VAL A 232 12.50 10.67 -3.81
CA VAL A 232 11.83 10.57 -2.52
C VAL A 232 12.27 9.31 -1.82
N THR A 233 12.89 9.45 -0.66
CA THR A 233 13.41 8.32 0.13
C THR A 233 12.39 7.82 1.16
N ALA A 234 12.64 6.61 1.71
CA ALA A 234 11.86 6.07 2.83
C ALA A 234 11.89 6.98 4.07
N ALA A 235 12.97 7.74 4.29
CA ALA A 235 13.07 8.71 5.37
C ALA A 235 12.12 9.89 5.16
N MET A 236 12.07 10.44 3.94
CA MET A 236 11.15 11.53 3.57
C MET A 236 9.68 11.11 3.69
N LEU A 237 9.33 9.86 3.39
CA LEU A 237 7.97 9.36 3.56
C LEU A 237 7.48 9.31 5.03
N LYS A 238 8.38 9.45 6.00
CA LYS A 238 8.01 9.61 7.42
C LYS A 238 7.62 11.05 7.76
N ASP A 239 8.05 12.00 6.93
CA ASP A 239 7.68 13.41 7.02
C ASP A 239 7.09 13.89 5.67
N PRO A 240 5.75 13.86 5.50
CA PRO A 240 5.09 14.31 4.28
C PRO A 240 5.46 15.73 3.85
N ARG A 241 5.81 16.62 4.79
CA ARG A 241 6.22 18.00 4.47
C ARG A 241 7.51 18.02 3.68
N ALA A 242 8.51 17.20 4.05
CA ALA A 242 9.77 17.09 3.33
C ALA A 242 9.55 16.68 1.85
N VAL A 243 8.61 15.77 1.58
CA VAL A 243 8.24 15.38 0.21
C VAL A 243 7.68 16.58 -0.56
N VAL A 244 6.73 17.29 0.04
CA VAL A 244 6.07 18.46 -0.60
C VAL A 244 7.06 19.59 -0.87
N GLU A 245 7.93 19.91 0.09
CA GLU A 245 8.95 20.95 -0.03
C GLU A 245 9.95 20.64 -1.14
N ALA A 246 10.45 19.40 -1.22
CA ALA A 246 11.38 18.99 -2.27
C ALA A 246 10.76 19.15 -3.66
N VAL A 247 9.51 18.72 -3.84
CA VAL A 247 8.81 18.82 -5.13
C VAL A 247 8.47 20.27 -5.46
N ARG A 248 8.01 21.08 -4.50
CA ARG A 248 7.76 22.51 -4.69
C ARG A 248 9.02 23.27 -5.07
N ALA A 249 10.16 22.97 -4.46
CA ALA A 249 11.44 23.58 -4.82
C ALA A 249 11.86 23.24 -6.27
N ALA A 250 11.65 22.01 -6.73
CA ALA A 250 11.90 21.60 -8.10
C ALA A 250 10.97 22.33 -9.08
N ILE A 251 9.67 22.43 -8.77
CA ILE A 251 8.67 23.18 -9.55
C ILE A 251 9.04 24.66 -9.65
N ALA A 252 9.46 25.29 -8.55
CA ALA A 252 9.86 26.70 -8.52
C ALA A 252 11.07 26.94 -9.40
N ARG A 253 12.10 26.09 -9.33
CA ARG A 253 13.28 26.16 -10.21
C ARG A 253 12.91 26.02 -11.69
N ALA A 254 12.07 25.04 -12.03
CA ALA A 254 11.63 24.82 -13.40
C ALA A 254 10.85 26.01 -13.98
N ARG A 255 10.08 26.73 -13.16
CA ARG A 255 9.37 27.97 -13.56
C ARG A 255 10.30 29.16 -13.75
N ALA A 256 11.39 29.24 -13.01
CA ALA A 256 12.35 30.37 -13.09
C ALA A 256 13.25 30.31 -14.34
N VAL A 257 13.36 29.15 -14.99
CA VAL A 257 14.20 28.91 -16.18
C VAL A 257 13.39 29.07 -17.48
N ARG A 258 12.08 29.15 -17.41
CA ARG A 258 11.15 29.38 -18.54
C ARG A 258 10.72 30.82 -18.63
#